data_670ef4ea8fb3b6a64414bf815465ad39
#
_entry.id   670ef4ea8fb3b6a64414bf815465ad39
#
_cell.length_a   1.000
_cell.length_b   1.000
_cell.length_c   1.000
_cell.angle_alpha   90.00
_cell.angle_beta   90.00
_cell.angle_gamma   90.00
#
_symmetry.space_group_name_H-M   'P 1'
#
loop_
_entity.id
_entity.type
_entity.pdbx_description
1 polymer ?
#
loop_
_entity_poly.entity_id
_entity_poly.type
_entity_poly.pdbx_seq_one_letter_code
_entity_poly.pdbx_strand_id
1 'polypeptide(L)'
;MTKKVIVIGSGFGGLASALRLRAKGYEVTLLEKHPDLGGRARVFKKGNFIYDGGPTVITAPYLIEELFSLFNKKISNYVKIVPLDLWYRFVFNDGETFDYSGNEKSMEKEIKKFSEKDYEGYNKLVKFTEKIFDKGFTDLSDKPFNNFSFMIKQIPSLLNLKSYKSVYGLVSNYISNEKLRRVFSMHPLLVGGNPFTTTSIYTLILFLEKKWGIHYSMGGTGSVVKALEKLMEEENIRIIKDAEVTEIISKNKDVKAVKVNKSKIIDCDYVVCNSDPPNVYKNLIKSKDNYNFLFKQKMKRMDYSMGLFVYYFGSKKQYKNVAHHTIYFGKSYEEHLEKIFEKKVLSEDISYYLHRPSATDPNMSPNGQDAFYVLVPVPNNLSNISWSNEGEKFKDLILDKMDKSVLPGIKENVVSDFYLTPDYFEKDLATLHGSGFSIQPKFSQSAYFRFHNQSEIFDNLFFVGAGTHPGAGMPGVISSAKVLDKIL
;
A
#
# COMPACT_ATOMS: atom_id res chain seq x y z
N MET A 1 -1.08 37.68 -0.14
CA MET A 1 -0.70 36.84 1.01
C MET A 1 -0.50 35.42 0.54
N THR A 2 0.54 34.75 0.98
CA THR A 2 0.79 33.34 0.69
C THR A 2 -0.30 32.50 1.37
N LYS A 3 -0.92 31.58 0.63
CA LYS A 3 -1.98 30.73 1.19
C LYS A 3 -1.40 29.66 2.09
N LYS A 4 -2.08 29.40 3.21
CA LYS A 4 -1.70 28.44 4.24
C LYS A 4 -2.36 27.10 3.99
N VAL A 5 -1.56 26.05 3.90
CA VAL A 5 -2.02 24.67 3.71
C VAL A 5 -1.64 23.83 4.92
N ILE A 6 -2.63 23.13 5.48
CA ILE A 6 -2.39 22.10 6.48
C ILE A 6 -2.44 20.74 5.80
N VAL A 7 -1.38 19.94 5.95
CA VAL A 7 -1.32 18.54 5.54
C VAL A 7 -1.49 17.66 6.78
N ILE A 8 -2.51 16.81 6.78
CA ILE A 8 -2.84 15.91 7.91
C ILE A 8 -2.33 14.50 7.61
N GLY A 9 -1.35 14.05 8.41
CA GLY A 9 -0.75 12.72 8.34
C GLY A 9 0.44 12.63 7.40
N SER A 10 1.51 12.00 7.90
CA SER A 10 2.83 11.93 7.28
C SER A 10 3.13 10.61 6.54
N GLY A 11 2.11 9.86 6.09
CA GLY A 11 2.35 8.78 5.12
C GLY A 11 2.86 9.34 3.78
N PHE A 12 3.34 8.49 2.87
CA PHE A 12 3.94 8.94 1.60
C PHE A 12 3.09 9.93 0.79
N GLY A 13 1.76 9.81 0.83
CA GLY A 13 0.88 10.79 0.16
C GLY A 13 0.94 12.17 0.79
N GLY A 14 0.99 12.24 2.13
CA GLY A 14 1.14 13.50 2.87
C GLY A 14 2.51 14.14 2.67
N LEU A 15 3.60 13.35 2.78
CA LEU A 15 4.96 13.80 2.54
C LEU A 15 5.12 14.35 1.11
N ALA A 16 4.64 13.61 0.11
CA ALA A 16 4.67 14.03 -1.28
C ALA A 16 3.85 15.30 -1.53
N SER A 17 2.67 15.42 -0.91
CA SER A 17 1.81 16.59 -1.02
C SER A 17 2.45 17.84 -0.39
N ALA A 18 3.05 17.68 0.80
CA ALA A 18 3.71 18.78 1.49
C ALA A 18 4.85 19.38 0.63
N LEU A 19 5.68 18.51 0.03
CA LEU A 19 6.78 18.94 -0.85
C LEU A 19 6.24 19.60 -2.14
N ARG A 20 5.25 19.00 -2.82
CA ARG A 20 4.68 19.56 -4.05
C ARG A 20 4.04 20.92 -3.82
N LEU A 21 3.26 21.07 -2.76
CA LEU A 21 2.62 22.34 -2.42
C LEU A 21 3.66 23.40 -2.02
N ARG A 22 4.73 23.02 -1.32
CA ARG A 22 5.84 23.93 -1.02
C ARG A 22 6.53 24.40 -2.28
N ALA A 23 6.81 23.51 -3.23
CA ALA A 23 7.40 23.86 -4.53
C ALA A 23 6.51 24.82 -5.34
N LYS A 24 5.19 24.80 -5.13
CA LYS A 24 4.22 25.76 -5.70
C LYS A 24 4.14 27.11 -4.92
N GLY A 25 4.90 27.25 -3.84
CA GLY A 25 4.97 28.49 -3.07
C GLY A 25 3.96 28.62 -1.93
N TYR A 26 3.23 27.56 -1.56
CA TYR A 26 2.35 27.56 -0.41
C TYR A 26 3.14 27.60 0.92
N GLU A 27 2.54 28.19 1.96
CA GLU A 27 3.00 28.03 3.35
C GLU A 27 2.42 26.71 3.90
N VAL A 28 3.28 25.70 4.05
CA VAL A 28 2.85 24.33 4.39
C VAL A 28 3.17 23.99 5.83
N THR A 29 2.17 23.47 6.56
CA THR A 29 2.34 22.84 7.88
C THR A 29 1.87 21.40 7.81
N LEU A 30 2.75 20.45 8.11
CA LEU A 30 2.46 19.02 8.24
C LEU A 30 2.16 18.68 9.70
N LEU A 31 1.02 18.05 9.97
CA LEU A 31 0.62 17.56 11.29
C LEU A 31 0.66 16.04 11.31
N GLU A 32 1.41 15.48 12.25
CA GLU A 32 1.50 14.04 12.47
C GLU A 32 1.17 13.71 13.94
N LYS A 33 0.30 12.72 14.16
CA LYS A 33 -0.13 12.34 15.50
C LYS A 33 0.91 11.55 16.29
N HIS A 34 1.87 10.94 15.60
CA HIS A 34 2.96 10.16 16.19
C HIS A 34 4.24 10.98 16.33
N PRO A 35 5.19 10.54 17.18
CA PRO A 35 6.52 11.16 17.29
C PRO A 35 7.39 10.94 16.03
N ASP A 36 7.05 9.90 15.24
CA ASP A 36 7.77 9.54 14.03
C ASP A 36 6.88 9.71 12.79
N LEU A 37 7.48 10.18 11.70
CA LEU A 37 6.79 10.27 10.40
C LEU A 37 6.71 8.91 9.70
N GLY A 38 5.90 8.84 8.63
CA GLY A 38 5.86 7.73 7.69
C GLY A 38 4.55 6.95 7.67
N GLY A 39 3.68 7.06 8.66
CA GLY A 39 2.42 6.32 8.73
C GLY A 39 2.66 4.80 8.65
N ARG A 40 2.20 4.13 7.56
CA ARG A 40 2.47 2.69 7.35
C ARG A 40 3.94 2.37 7.08
N ALA A 41 4.76 3.34 6.67
CA ALA A 41 6.20 3.19 6.42
C ALA A 41 7.06 3.51 7.68
N ARG A 42 6.45 3.55 8.86
CA ARG A 42 7.17 3.67 10.14
C ARG A 42 8.12 2.48 10.32
N VAL A 43 9.12 2.67 11.16
CA VAL A 43 10.10 1.64 11.51
C VAL A 43 9.90 1.24 12.95
N PHE A 44 9.92 -0.06 13.21
CA PHE A 44 9.91 -0.60 14.56
C PHE A 44 11.30 -1.08 14.94
N LYS A 45 11.66 -0.86 16.20
CA LYS A 45 12.90 -1.37 16.78
C LYS A 45 12.56 -2.19 18.02
N LYS A 46 13.10 -3.39 18.10
CA LYS A 46 13.00 -4.21 19.31
C LYS A 46 14.34 -4.93 19.55
N GLY A 47 14.99 -4.61 20.66
CA GLY A 47 16.39 -4.97 20.86
C GLY A 47 17.26 -4.36 19.77
N ASN A 48 18.13 -5.17 19.17
CA ASN A 48 19.04 -4.76 18.09
C ASN A 48 18.48 -5.05 16.68
N PHE A 49 17.19 -5.37 16.56
CA PHE A 49 16.51 -5.62 15.28
C PHE A 49 15.77 -4.38 14.81
N ILE A 50 15.79 -4.18 13.50
CA ILE A 50 15.07 -3.10 12.83
C ILE A 50 14.07 -3.73 11.86
N TYR A 51 12.81 -3.28 11.92
CA TYR A 51 11.74 -3.82 11.12
C TYR A 51 11.02 -2.70 10.36
N ASP A 52 10.85 -2.89 9.07
CA ASP A 52 9.99 -2.02 8.26
C ASP A 52 8.51 -2.25 8.59
N GLY A 53 7.75 -1.17 8.76
CA GLY A 53 6.35 -1.26 9.16
C GLY A 53 5.39 -1.73 8.06
N GLY A 54 5.79 -1.68 6.79
CA GLY A 54 4.85 -2.05 5.74
C GLY A 54 5.36 -2.00 4.30
N PRO A 55 5.30 -0.89 3.59
CA PRO A 55 5.55 -0.86 2.14
C PRO A 55 7.03 -1.04 1.81
N THR A 56 7.48 -2.29 1.65
CA THR A 56 8.89 -2.65 1.41
C THR A 56 9.21 -2.94 -0.06
N VAL A 57 8.19 -3.09 -0.90
CA VAL A 57 8.36 -3.29 -2.35
C VAL A 57 8.37 -1.92 -3.02
N ILE A 58 9.56 -1.42 -3.36
CA ILE A 58 9.72 -0.14 -4.06
C ILE A 58 9.70 -0.40 -5.56
N THR A 59 8.61 -0.02 -6.21
CA THR A 59 8.48 0.04 -7.66
C THR A 59 8.40 1.50 -8.10
N ALA A 60 8.76 1.82 -9.35
CA ALA A 60 8.75 3.17 -9.89
C ALA A 60 9.50 4.20 -9.00
N PRO A 61 10.80 3.99 -8.67
CA PRO A 61 11.57 4.85 -7.76
C PRO A 61 11.65 6.30 -8.24
N TYR A 62 11.53 6.56 -9.54
CA TYR A 62 11.51 7.89 -10.12
C TYR A 62 10.43 8.81 -9.51
N LEU A 63 9.33 8.26 -8.99
CA LEU A 63 8.30 9.06 -8.32
C LEU A 63 8.79 9.69 -7.02
N ILE A 64 9.71 9.01 -6.34
CA ILE A 64 10.37 9.55 -5.15
C ILE A 64 11.46 10.54 -5.58
N GLU A 65 12.26 10.19 -6.60
CA GLU A 65 13.30 11.06 -7.16
C GLU A 65 12.74 12.40 -7.63
N GLU A 66 11.56 12.40 -8.24
CA GLU A 66 10.85 13.60 -8.69
C GLU A 66 10.63 14.60 -7.54
N LEU A 67 10.32 14.13 -6.31
CA LEU A 67 10.09 15.00 -5.17
C LEU A 67 11.36 15.79 -4.79
N PHE A 68 12.54 15.21 -4.93
CA PHE A 68 13.82 15.89 -4.74
C PHE A 68 14.12 16.84 -5.89
N SER A 69 13.79 16.42 -7.12
CA SER A 69 14.02 17.21 -8.32
C SER A 69 13.22 18.52 -8.34
N LEU A 70 12.06 18.58 -7.65
CA LEU A 70 11.28 19.82 -7.47
C LEU A 70 12.12 20.95 -6.84
N PHE A 71 13.17 20.61 -6.08
CA PHE A 71 14.05 21.54 -5.37
C PHE A 71 15.49 21.47 -5.88
N ASN A 72 15.72 20.97 -7.10
CA ASN A 72 17.04 20.79 -7.69
C ASN A 72 17.98 19.91 -6.84
N LYS A 73 17.44 18.96 -6.08
CA LYS A 73 18.19 18.02 -5.24
C LYS A 73 18.23 16.64 -5.90
N LYS A 74 19.22 15.82 -5.53
CA LYS A 74 19.36 14.43 -5.98
C LYS A 74 19.09 13.49 -4.81
N ILE A 75 18.19 12.56 -4.97
CA ILE A 75 17.83 11.57 -3.93
C ILE A 75 19.03 10.77 -3.44
N SER A 76 20.02 10.50 -4.31
CA SER A 76 21.24 9.76 -3.97
C SER A 76 22.09 10.42 -2.88
N ASN A 77 21.89 11.73 -2.60
CA ASN A 77 22.56 12.43 -1.51
C ASN A 77 21.87 12.22 -0.15
N TYR A 78 20.70 11.58 -0.14
CA TYR A 78 19.86 11.40 1.06
C TYR A 78 19.66 9.93 1.42
N VAL A 79 19.46 9.09 0.41
CA VAL A 79 19.17 7.67 0.61
C VAL A 79 19.67 6.85 -0.58
N LYS A 80 20.14 5.63 -0.29
CA LYS A 80 20.59 4.68 -1.32
C LYS A 80 19.47 3.68 -1.61
N ILE A 81 18.95 3.71 -2.84
CA ILE A 81 17.97 2.73 -3.36
C ILE A 81 18.71 1.78 -4.29
N VAL A 82 18.55 0.49 -4.11
CA VAL A 82 19.24 -0.57 -4.89
C VAL A 82 18.21 -1.46 -5.57
N PRO A 83 18.45 -1.90 -6.82
CA PRO A 83 17.60 -2.89 -7.47
C PRO A 83 17.78 -4.27 -6.83
N LEU A 84 16.74 -5.10 -6.88
CA LEU A 84 16.77 -6.50 -6.50
C LEU A 84 16.80 -7.36 -7.77
N ASP A 85 17.72 -8.32 -7.85
CA ASP A 85 17.80 -9.26 -8.98
C ASP A 85 16.65 -10.26 -8.95
N LEU A 86 16.41 -10.85 -7.77
CA LEU A 86 15.24 -11.68 -7.49
C LEU A 86 14.17 -10.81 -6.84
N TRP A 87 13.05 -10.63 -7.54
CA TRP A 87 11.97 -9.78 -7.06
C TRP A 87 11.14 -10.47 -6.01
N TYR A 88 10.66 -11.71 -6.32
CA TYR A 88 9.92 -12.54 -5.39
C TYR A 88 10.33 -14.00 -5.56
N ARG A 89 10.42 -14.75 -4.48
CA ARG A 89 10.34 -16.20 -4.50
C ARG A 89 8.93 -16.62 -4.08
N PHE A 90 8.23 -17.32 -4.96
CA PHE A 90 6.99 -17.99 -4.63
C PHE A 90 7.29 -19.40 -4.16
N VAL A 91 6.64 -19.81 -3.08
CA VAL A 91 6.72 -21.16 -2.50
C VAL A 91 5.32 -21.73 -2.44
N PHE A 92 5.09 -22.86 -3.03
CA PHE A 92 3.81 -23.56 -3.00
C PHE A 92 3.76 -24.57 -1.85
N ASN A 93 2.54 -24.95 -1.44
CA ASN A 93 2.32 -25.86 -0.33
C ASN A 93 2.94 -27.27 -0.51
N ASP A 94 3.26 -27.66 -1.72
CA ASP A 94 3.95 -28.91 -2.07
C ASP A 94 5.48 -28.78 -2.14
N GLY A 95 6.02 -27.60 -1.83
CA GLY A 95 7.46 -27.30 -1.80
C GLY A 95 8.03 -26.84 -3.14
N GLU A 96 7.27 -26.87 -4.24
CA GLU A 96 7.74 -26.28 -5.49
C GLU A 96 7.95 -24.75 -5.36
N THR A 97 8.92 -24.24 -6.10
CA THR A 97 9.26 -22.80 -6.07
C THR A 97 9.25 -22.19 -7.46
N PHE A 98 8.89 -20.92 -7.52
CA PHE A 98 8.98 -20.09 -8.71
C PHE A 98 9.73 -18.79 -8.38
N ASP A 99 10.85 -18.52 -9.04
CA ASP A 99 11.63 -17.31 -8.87
C ASP A 99 11.24 -16.27 -9.92
N TYR A 100 10.61 -15.18 -9.46
CA TYR A 100 10.14 -14.08 -10.31
C TYR A 100 11.18 -12.96 -10.35
N SER A 101 11.64 -12.61 -11.55
CA SER A 101 12.68 -11.60 -11.76
C SER A 101 12.47 -10.81 -13.05
N GLY A 102 13.27 -9.76 -13.26
CA GLY A 102 13.29 -8.99 -14.50
C GLY A 102 14.03 -9.65 -15.66
N ASN A 103 14.80 -10.71 -15.40
CA ASN A 103 15.62 -11.38 -16.41
C ASN A 103 14.77 -12.33 -17.28
N GLU A 104 14.71 -12.07 -18.59
CA GLU A 104 13.86 -12.83 -19.52
C GLU A 104 14.23 -14.30 -19.63
N LYS A 105 15.52 -14.64 -19.66
CA LYS A 105 15.97 -16.03 -19.74
C LYS A 105 15.64 -16.80 -18.46
N SER A 106 15.78 -16.16 -17.31
CA SER A 106 15.39 -16.75 -16.03
C SER A 106 13.89 -16.97 -15.97
N MET A 107 13.09 -16.00 -16.41
CA MET A 107 11.63 -16.11 -16.46
C MET A 107 11.17 -17.21 -17.41
N GLU A 108 11.77 -17.32 -18.59
CA GLU A 108 11.48 -18.41 -19.53
C GLU A 108 11.71 -19.78 -18.87
N LYS A 109 12.89 -19.96 -18.24
CA LYS A 109 13.23 -21.18 -17.53
C LYS A 109 12.26 -21.49 -16.40
N GLU A 110 11.92 -20.50 -15.58
CA GLU A 110 11.01 -20.67 -14.45
C GLU A 110 9.59 -21.05 -14.91
N ILE A 111 9.05 -20.37 -15.93
CA ILE A 111 7.72 -20.66 -16.45
C ILE A 111 7.68 -22.07 -17.08
N LYS A 112 8.69 -22.44 -17.85
CA LYS A 112 8.76 -23.74 -18.52
C LYS A 112 8.88 -24.94 -17.55
N LYS A 113 9.36 -24.75 -16.33
CA LYS A 113 9.30 -25.79 -15.27
C LYS A 113 7.87 -26.25 -14.98
N PHE A 114 6.91 -25.33 -15.08
CA PHE A 114 5.49 -25.60 -14.79
C PHE A 114 4.66 -25.88 -16.05
N SER A 115 4.99 -25.19 -17.16
CA SER A 115 4.25 -25.35 -18.42
C SER A 115 4.99 -24.72 -19.58
N GLU A 116 5.43 -25.53 -20.53
CA GLU A 116 6.14 -25.08 -21.75
C GLU A 116 5.30 -24.09 -22.57
N LYS A 117 4.00 -24.40 -22.76
CA LYS A 117 3.09 -23.56 -23.55
C LYS A 117 2.77 -22.19 -22.89
N ASP A 118 2.88 -22.11 -21.58
CA ASP A 118 2.51 -20.88 -20.85
C ASP A 118 3.57 -19.78 -20.97
N TYR A 119 4.77 -20.08 -21.47
CA TYR A 119 5.74 -19.03 -21.78
C TYR A 119 5.26 -18.10 -22.92
N GLU A 120 4.68 -18.65 -23.96
CA GLU A 120 4.06 -17.82 -25.01
C GLU A 120 2.86 -17.03 -24.45
N GLY A 121 2.04 -17.67 -23.60
CA GLY A 121 0.94 -17.03 -22.90
C GLY A 121 1.40 -15.85 -22.05
N TYR A 122 2.48 -16.02 -21.29
CA TYR A 122 3.11 -14.97 -20.49
C TYR A 122 3.55 -13.77 -21.34
N ASN A 123 4.21 -14.01 -22.46
CA ASN A 123 4.62 -12.92 -23.35
C ASN A 123 3.43 -12.13 -23.91
N LYS A 124 2.32 -12.83 -24.25
CA LYS A 124 1.07 -12.18 -24.68
C LYS A 124 0.43 -11.40 -23.54
N LEU A 125 0.45 -11.94 -22.32
CA LEU A 125 -0.05 -11.27 -21.11
C LEU A 125 0.74 -9.99 -20.85
N VAL A 126 2.07 -10.02 -20.84
CA VAL A 126 2.94 -8.86 -20.63
C VAL A 126 2.62 -7.76 -21.66
N LYS A 127 2.54 -8.08 -22.94
CA LYS A 127 2.16 -7.11 -23.99
C LYS A 127 0.77 -6.52 -23.80
N PHE A 128 -0.17 -7.29 -23.25
CA PHE A 128 -1.50 -6.78 -22.96
C PHE A 128 -1.51 -5.88 -21.72
N THR A 129 -0.74 -6.26 -20.68
CA THR A 129 -0.62 -5.44 -19.46
C THR A 129 0.14 -4.13 -19.68
N GLU A 130 1.02 -4.06 -20.69
CA GLU A 130 1.62 -2.80 -21.16
C GLU A 130 0.56 -1.79 -21.59
N LYS A 131 -0.41 -2.21 -22.41
CA LYS A 131 -1.52 -1.34 -22.83
C LYS A 131 -2.37 -0.86 -21.65
N ILE A 132 -2.59 -1.75 -20.67
CA ILE A 132 -3.31 -1.39 -19.44
C ILE A 132 -2.50 -0.39 -18.63
N PHE A 133 -1.17 -0.60 -18.53
CA PHE A 133 -0.25 0.29 -17.86
C PHE A 133 -0.22 1.68 -18.50
N ASP A 134 -0.08 1.76 -19.82
CA ASP A 134 -0.07 3.04 -20.54
C ASP A 134 -1.35 3.84 -20.29
N LYS A 135 -2.50 3.16 -20.28
CA LYS A 135 -3.76 3.83 -19.97
C LYS A 135 -3.94 4.12 -18.49
N GLY A 136 -3.78 3.13 -17.63
CA GLY A 136 -4.12 3.23 -16.20
C GLY A 136 -3.10 4.03 -15.41
N PHE A 137 -1.81 3.85 -15.70
CA PHE A 137 -0.73 4.48 -14.97
C PHE A 137 -0.20 5.73 -15.67
N THR A 138 0.21 5.63 -16.94
CA THR A 138 0.83 6.75 -17.67
C THR A 138 -0.17 7.87 -17.98
N ASP A 139 -1.38 7.50 -18.43
CA ASP A 139 -2.38 8.51 -18.84
C ASP A 139 -3.26 9.00 -17.69
N LEU A 140 -3.67 8.11 -16.77
CA LEU A 140 -4.75 8.40 -15.83
C LEU A 140 -4.34 8.56 -14.37
N SER A 141 -3.15 8.10 -13.92
CA SER A 141 -2.83 8.06 -12.49
C SER A 141 -2.72 9.42 -11.80
N ASP A 142 -2.42 10.46 -12.54
CA ASP A 142 -2.27 11.84 -12.05
C ASP A 142 -3.42 12.78 -12.47
N LYS A 143 -4.49 12.24 -13.07
CA LYS A 143 -5.64 13.05 -13.48
C LYS A 143 -6.77 13.01 -12.46
N PRO A 144 -7.40 14.14 -12.16
CA PRO A 144 -8.52 14.17 -11.24
C PRO A 144 -9.75 13.49 -11.85
N PHE A 145 -10.37 12.57 -11.11
CA PHE A 145 -11.62 11.90 -11.47
C PHE A 145 -12.82 12.52 -10.74
N ASN A 146 -12.90 13.84 -10.69
CA ASN A 146 -13.99 14.59 -10.03
C ASN A 146 -15.15 14.90 -10.98
N ASN A 147 -15.04 14.58 -12.27
CA ASN A 147 -16.06 14.85 -13.27
C ASN A 147 -16.56 13.56 -13.92
N PHE A 148 -17.89 13.31 -13.85
CA PHE A 148 -18.51 12.12 -14.41
C PHE A 148 -18.38 12.04 -15.93
N SER A 149 -18.46 13.17 -16.66
CA SER A 149 -18.26 13.18 -18.11
C SER A 149 -16.85 12.75 -18.53
N PHE A 150 -15.84 13.05 -17.70
CA PHE A 150 -14.47 12.55 -17.91
C PHE A 150 -14.43 11.02 -17.78
N MET A 151 -15.12 10.45 -16.78
CA MET A 151 -15.21 8.99 -16.60
C MET A 151 -15.90 8.33 -17.80
N ILE A 152 -17.02 8.89 -18.31
CA ILE A 152 -17.73 8.34 -19.48
C ILE A 152 -16.80 8.26 -20.69
N LYS A 153 -15.96 9.27 -20.94
CA LYS A 153 -15.00 9.29 -22.05
C LYS A 153 -13.97 8.16 -21.96
N GLN A 154 -13.72 7.61 -20.77
CA GLN A 154 -12.78 6.50 -20.59
C GLN A 154 -13.42 5.12 -20.85
N ILE A 155 -14.75 5.00 -20.84
CA ILE A 155 -15.46 3.71 -20.96
C ILE A 155 -15.03 2.89 -22.17
N PRO A 156 -14.96 3.43 -23.40
CA PRO A 156 -14.53 2.64 -24.57
C PRO A 156 -13.14 2.02 -24.37
N SER A 157 -12.21 2.80 -23.85
CA SER A 157 -10.84 2.36 -23.57
C SER A 157 -10.82 1.25 -22.50
N LEU A 158 -11.58 1.43 -21.41
CA LEU A 158 -11.67 0.46 -20.33
C LEU A 158 -12.31 -0.86 -20.79
N LEU A 159 -13.30 -0.81 -21.67
CA LEU A 159 -13.91 -2.01 -22.28
C LEU A 159 -12.91 -2.77 -23.16
N ASN A 160 -12.16 -2.07 -24.02
CA ASN A 160 -11.11 -2.66 -24.85
C ASN A 160 -10.01 -3.32 -24.02
N LEU A 161 -9.70 -2.75 -22.86
CA LEU A 161 -8.74 -3.28 -21.89
C LEU A 161 -9.34 -4.37 -20.98
N LYS A 162 -10.58 -4.79 -21.24
CA LYS A 162 -11.29 -5.84 -20.49
C LYS A 162 -11.39 -5.55 -18.97
N SER A 163 -11.46 -4.27 -18.57
CA SER A 163 -11.45 -3.85 -17.18
C SER A 163 -12.64 -4.36 -16.36
N TYR A 164 -13.67 -4.91 -17.01
CA TYR A 164 -14.80 -5.59 -16.39
C TYR A 164 -14.47 -6.99 -15.87
N LYS A 165 -13.34 -7.59 -16.30
CA LYS A 165 -12.87 -8.87 -15.77
C LYS A 165 -12.15 -8.68 -14.43
N SER A 166 -12.03 -9.76 -13.65
CA SER A 166 -11.11 -9.79 -12.53
C SER A 166 -9.66 -9.97 -13.02
N VAL A 167 -8.69 -9.65 -12.16
CA VAL A 167 -7.26 -9.89 -12.45
C VAL A 167 -7.02 -11.38 -12.73
N TYR A 168 -7.51 -12.27 -11.85
CA TYR A 168 -7.38 -13.71 -12.07
C TYR A 168 -8.06 -14.16 -13.36
N GLY A 169 -9.27 -13.67 -13.65
CA GLY A 169 -9.99 -13.98 -14.88
C GLY A 169 -9.30 -13.47 -16.15
N LEU A 170 -8.58 -12.33 -16.09
CA LEU A 170 -7.77 -11.87 -17.21
C LEU A 170 -6.53 -12.77 -17.41
N VAL A 171 -5.78 -13.04 -16.35
CA VAL A 171 -4.58 -13.90 -16.38
C VAL A 171 -4.93 -15.29 -16.93
N SER A 172 -6.07 -15.87 -16.51
CA SER A 172 -6.52 -17.19 -16.96
C SER A 172 -6.82 -17.28 -18.46
N ASN A 173 -6.98 -16.16 -19.18
CA ASN A 173 -7.07 -16.19 -20.64
C ASN A 173 -5.73 -16.45 -21.36
N TYR A 174 -4.62 -16.29 -20.64
CA TYR A 174 -3.27 -16.38 -21.21
C TYR A 174 -2.46 -17.54 -20.60
N ILE A 175 -2.73 -17.88 -19.34
CA ILE A 175 -1.98 -18.85 -18.54
C ILE A 175 -2.89 -20.04 -18.23
N SER A 176 -2.42 -21.25 -18.51
CA SER A 176 -3.18 -22.48 -18.29
C SER A 176 -2.84 -23.18 -16.97
N ASN A 177 -1.58 -23.11 -16.53
CA ASN A 177 -1.14 -23.72 -15.28
C ASN A 177 -1.65 -22.94 -14.07
N GLU A 178 -2.25 -23.62 -13.11
CA GLU A 178 -2.90 -23.03 -11.93
C GLU A 178 -1.90 -22.29 -11.03
N LYS A 179 -0.72 -22.84 -10.80
CA LYS A 179 0.32 -22.22 -9.98
C LYS A 179 0.81 -20.91 -10.61
N LEU A 180 1.02 -20.91 -11.92
CA LEU A 180 1.40 -19.69 -12.65
C LEU A 180 0.28 -18.63 -12.67
N ARG A 181 -1.01 -19.07 -12.71
CA ARG A 181 -2.14 -18.12 -12.54
C ARG A 181 -2.08 -17.41 -11.19
N ARG A 182 -1.80 -18.13 -10.10
CA ARG A 182 -1.65 -17.53 -8.76
C ARG A 182 -0.52 -16.53 -8.75
N VAL A 183 0.65 -16.89 -9.31
CA VAL A 183 1.82 -15.98 -9.40
C VAL A 183 1.48 -14.69 -10.11
N PHE A 184 0.95 -14.76 -11.35
CA PHE A 184 0.73 -13.57 -12.17
C PHE A 184 -0.55 -12.79 -11.82
N SER A 185 -1.38 -13.31 -10.92
CA SER A 185 -2.61 -12.63 -10.47
C SER A 185 -2.56 -12.11 -9.04
N MET A 186 -1.49 -12.33 -8.26
CA MET A 186 -1.43 -12.00 -6.84
C MET A 186 -1.38 -10.49 -6.53
N HIS A 187 -0.97 -9.66 -7.48
CA HIS A 187 -0.70 -8.24 -7.30
C HIS A 187 -1.80 -7.42 -6.60
N PRO A 188 -3.11 -7.69 -6.79
CA PRO A 188 -4.16 -7.03 -6.03
C PRO A 188 -3.99 -7.11 -4.51
N LEU A 189 -3.43 -8.20 -3.99
CA LEU A 189 -3.17 -8.35 -2.55
C LEU A 189 -2.19 -7.29 -2.02
N LEU A 190 -1.27 -6.80 -2.85
CA LEU A 190 -0.34 -5.74 -2.50
C LEU A 190 -1.01 -4.36 -2.37
N VAL A 191 -2.26 -4.24 -2.81
CA VAL A 191 -3.04 -2.99 -2.81
C VAL A 191 -4.44 -3.15 -2.21
N GLY A 192 -4.65 -4.22 -1.45
CA GLY A 192 -5.88 -4.42 -0.67
C GLY A 192 -7.04 -5.07 -1.41
N GLY A 193 -6.79 -5.72 -2.54
CA GLY A 193 -7.80 -6.36 -3.37
C GLY A 193 -7.71 -7.89 -3.39
N ASN A 194 -8.84 -8.53 -3.62
CA ASN A 194 -8.92 -9.95 -3.91
C ASN A 194 -8.72 -10.17 -5.43
N PRO A 195 -7.74 -10.96 -5.89
CA PRO A 195 -7.49 -11.23 -7.31
C PRO A 195 -8.72 -11.70 -8.09
N PHE A 196 -9.63 -12.38 -7.43
CA PHE A 196 -10.86 -12.94 -8.05
C PHE A 196 -11.97 -11.91 -8.25
N THR A 197 -11.91 -10.75 -7.56
CA THR A 197 -12.94 -9.70 -7.65
C THR A 197 -12.39 -8.32 -8.01
N THR A 198 -11.09 -8.10 -7.90
CA THR A 198 -10.43 -6.84 -8.29
C THR A 198 -10.42 -6.69 -9.80
N THR A 199 -10.78 -5.50 -10.29
CA THR A 199 -10.77 -5.20 -11.74
C THR A 199 -9.41 -5.43 -12.37
N SER A 200 -9.39 -6.00 -13.58
CA SER A 200 -8.18 -6.36 -14.32
C SER A 200 -7.28 -5.17 -14.67
N ILE A 201 -7.73 -3.93 -14.47
CA ILE A 201 -6.87 -2.75 -14.61
C ILE A 201 -5.62 -2.86 -13.70
N TYR A 202 -5.74 -3.52 -12.56
CA TYR A 202 -4.62 -3.72 -11.63
C TYR A 202 -3.56 -4.71 -12.11
N THR A 203 -3.76 -5.39 -13.25
CA THR A 203 -2.67 -6.12 -13.91
C THR A 203 -1.59 -5.20 -14.47
N LEU A 204 -1.84 -3.88 -14.51
CA LEU A 204 -0.81 -2.88 -14.81
C LEU A 204 0.44 -3.03 -13.92
N ILE A 205 0.27 -3.55 -12.67
CA ILE A 205 1.37 -3.72 -11.72
C ILE A 205 2.41 -4.71 -12.27
N LEU A 206 1.96 -5.77 -12.96
CA LEU A 206 2.86 -6.74 -13.60
C LEU A 206 3.79 -6.05 -14.63
N PHE A 207 3.26 -5.14 -15.45
CA PHE A 207 4.08 -4.38 -16.40
C PHE A 207 4.92 -3.30 -15.71
N LEU A 208 4.39 -2.67 -14.67
CA LEU A 208 5.10 -1.68 -13.86
C LEU A 208 6.39 -2.28 -13.26
N GLU A 209 6.30 -3.50 -12.69
CA GLU A 209 7.45 -4.24 -12.20
C GLU A 209 8.41 -4.62 -13.34
N LYS A 210 7.90 -5.10 -14.48
CA LYS A 210 8.73 -5.40 -15.66
C LYS A 210 9.49 -4.17 -16.16
N LYS A 211 8.88 -2.98 -16.13
CA LYS A 211 9.45 -1.74 -16.66
C LYS A 211 10.53 -1.15 -15.79
N TRP A 212 10.34 -1.13 -14.47
CA TRP A 212 11.25 -0.46 -13.54
C TRP A 212 11.95 -1.38 -12.57
N GLY A 213 11.51 -2.63 -12.45
CA GLY A 213 12.01 -3.57 -11.46
C GLY A 213 11.50 -3.30 -10.05
N ILE A 214 11.98 -4.10 -9.13
CA ILE A 214 11.75 -3.96 -7.70
C ILE A 214 13.05 -3.54 -7.03
N HIS A 215 12.94 -2.58 -6.12
CA HIS A 215 14.06 -1.97 -5.43
C HIS A 215 13.86 -2.05 -3.91
N TYR A 216 14.97 -1.94 -3.22
CA TYR A 216 15.03 -1.83 -1.77
C TYR A 216 15.79 -0.56 -1.37
N SER A 217 15.35 0.10 -0.33
CA SER A 217 16.05 1.23 0.27
C SER A 217 16.97 0.72 1.37
N MET A 218 18.27 1.00 1.29
CA MET A 218 19.20 0.66 2.36
C MET A 218 18.83 1.37 3.65
N GLY A 219 18.75 0.63 4.74
CA GLY A 219 18.18 1.08 6.02
C GLY A 219 16.65 0.97 6.09
N GLY A 220 16.02 0.24 5.14
CA GLY A 220 14.59 0.03 5.04
C GLY A 220 13.80 1.22 4.50
N THR A 221 12.49 1.08 4.37
CA THR A 221 11.58 2.12 3.86
C THR A 221 11.59 3.37 4.75
N GLY A 222 11.88 3.21 6.04
CA GLY A 222 12.02 4.33 6.96
C GLY A 222 13.17 5.28 6.59
N SER A 223 14.19 4.82 5.86
CA SER A 223 15.27 5.70 5.37
C SER A 223 14.77 6.65 4.28
N VAL A 224 13.81 6.23 3.44
CA VAL A 224 13.12 7.10 2.48
C VAL A 224 12.30 8.15 3.22
N VAL A 225 11.58 7.76 4.28
CA VAL A 225 10.81 8.72 5.10
C VAL A 225 11.73 9.78 5.70
N LYS A 226 12.87 9.38 6.29
CA LYS A 226 13.86 10.31 6.84
C LYS A 226 14.47 11.23 5.79
N ALA A 227 14.73 10.72 4.59
CA ALA A 227 15.22 11.51 3.47
C ALA A 227 14.21 12.60 3.06
N LEU A 228 12.92 12.27 3.00
CA LEU A 228 11.85 13.22 2.71
C LEU A 228 11.64 14.21 3.86
N GLU A 229 11.74 13.77 5.12
CA GLU A 229 11.70 14.65 6.30
C GLU A 229 12.81 15.69 6.26
N LYS A 230 14.06 15.27 6.01
CA LYS A 230 15.20 16.16 5.86
C LYS A 230 15.00 17.16 4.72
N LEU A 231 14.50 16.72 3.56
CA LEU A 231 14.17 17.60 2.45
C LEU A 231 13.12 18.65 2.84
N MET A 232 12.07 18.25 3.57
CA MET A 232 11.03 19.17 4.04
C MET A 232 11.58 20.23 5.01
N GLU A 233 12.49 19.84 5.91
CA GLU A 233 13.17 20.77 6.83
C GLU A 233 14.03 21.78 6.07
N GLU A 234 14.83 21.31 5.10
CA GLU A 234 15.64 22.18 4.23
C GLU A 234 14.79 23.19 3.44
N GLU A 235 13.58 22.80 3.04
CA GLU A 235 12.65 23.65 2.29
C GLU A 235 11.69 24.45 3.19
N ASN A 236 11.95 24.51 4.50
CA ASN A 236 11.18 25.29 5.48
C ASN A 236 9.69 24.87 5.56
N ILE A 237 9.38 23.60 5.41
CA ILE A 237 8.06 23.06 5.73
C ILE A 237 7.96 22.87 7.24
N ARG A 238 6.94 23.45 7.86
CA ARG A 238 6.73 23.30 9.29
C ARG A 238 6.17 21.91 9.60
N ILE A 239 6.94 21.11 10.35
CA ILE A 239 6.53 19.75 10.79
C ILE A 239 6.16 19.82 12.27
N ILE A 240 4.95 19.37 12.64
CA ILE A 240 4.50 19.28 14.02
C ILE A 240 4.13 17.81 14.29
N LYS A 241 4.95 17.16 15.10
CA LYS A 241 4.76 15.80 15.59
C LYS A 241 3.92 15.81 16.88
N ASP A 242 3.44 14.65 17.32
CA ASP A 242 2.55 14.51 18.49
C ASP A 242 1.31 15.44 18.39
N ALA A 243 0.82 15.64 17.18
CA ALA A 243 -0.23 16.59 16.80
C ALA A 243 -1.41 15.86 16.16
N GLU A 244 -2.24 15.24 16.97
CA GLU A 244 -3.45 14.56 16.51
C GLU A 244 -4.53 15.57 16.08
N VAL A 245 -4.90 15.57 14.80
CA VAL A 245 -6.06 16.32 14.33
C VAL A 245 -7.32 15.60 14.76
N THR A 246 -8.12 16.22 15.62
CA THR A 246 -9.34 15.65 16.20
C THR A 246 -10.62 16.19 15.58
N GLU A 247 -10.53 17.31 14.83
CA GLU A 247 -11.66 17.90 14.13
C GLU A 247 -11.19 18.77 12.97
N ILE A 248 -11.92 18.73 11.86
CA ILE A 248 -11.84 19.66 10.73
C ILE A 248 -13.00 20.63 10.87
N ILE A 249 -12.69 21.88 11.16
CA ILE A 249 -13.70 22.93 11.43
C ILE A 249 -14.09 23.58 10.10
N SER A 250 -15.38 23.53 9.78
CA SER A 250 -15.90 24.09 8.54
C SER A 250 -17.06 25.07 8.80
N LYS A 251 -17.24 26.01 7.87
CA LYS A 251 -18.40 26.89 7.80
C LYS A 251 -18.96 26.83 6.39
N ASN A 252 -20.18 26.38 6.24
CA ASN A 252 -20.79 26.03 4.95
C ASN A 252 -19.92 24.96 4.22
N LYS A 253 -19.47 25.23 3.00
CA LYS A 253 -18.62 24.33 2.21
C LYS A 253 -17.11 24.58 2.37
N ASP A 254 -16.71 25.54 3.20
CA ASP A 254 -15.31 25.89 3.41
C ASP A 254 -14.79 25.34 4.73
N VAL A 255 -13.68 24.67 4.70
CA VAL A 255 -12.84 24.40 5.88
C VAL A 255 -12.15 25.71 6.28
N LYS A 256 -12.15 26.02 7.57
CA LYS A 256 -11.54 27.26 8.11
C LYS A 256 -10.33 26.99 9.00
N ALA A 257 -10.35 25.86 9.70
CA ALA A 257 -9.31 25.50 10.65
C ALA A 257 -9.30 23.99 10.92
N VAL A 258 -8.26 23.53 11.60
CA VAL A 258 -8.22 22.20 12.21
C VAL A 258 -8.01 22.32 13.72
N LYS A 259 -8.62 21.41 14.49
CA LYS A 259 -8.40 21.29 15.93
C LYS A 259 -7.39 20.17 16.19
N VAL A 260 -6.34 20.51 16.92
CA VAL A 260 -5.23 19.62 17.26
C VAL A 260 -5.28 19.31 18.76
N ASN A 261 -5.09 18.06 19.13
CA ASN A 261 -5.04 17.56 20.51
C ASN A 261 -6.22 18.06 21.35
N LYS A 262 -7.44 18.10 20.74
CA LYS A 262 -8.72 18.52 21.33
C LYS A 262 -8.81 19.99 21.81
N SER A 263 -7.73 20.76 21.72
CA SER A 263 -7.69 22.13 22.28
C SER A 263 -7.19 23.20 21.31
N LYS A 264 -6.08 22.97 20.61
CA LYS A 264 -5.43 23.97 19.77
C LYS A 264 -6.11 24.08 18.40
N ILE A 265 -6.49 25.30 18.02
CA ILE A 265 -7.04 25.59 16.69
C ILE A 265 -5.94 26.19 15.82
N ILE A 266 -5.83 25.73 14.58
CA ILE A 266 -4.91 26.23 13.57
C ILE A 266 -5.71 26.58 12.33
N ASP A 267 -5.73 27.89 11.99
CA ASP A 267 -6.42 28.40 10.81
C ASP A 267 -5.67 28.03 9.52
N CYS A 268 -6.42 27.82 8.43
CA CYS A 268 -5.87 27.47 7.13
C CYS A 268 -6.78 27.90 5.98
N ASP A 269 -6.18 28.06 4.80
CA ASP A 269 -6.91 28.28 3.55
C ASP A 269 -7.31 26.95 2.91
N TYR A 270 -6.46 25.93 3.02
CA TYR A 270 -6.64 24.60 2.46
C TYR A 270 -6.24 23.51 3.45
N VAL A 271 -6.93 22.37 3.37
CA VAL A 271 -6.55 21.13 4.06
C VAL A 271 -6.31 20.03 3.05
N VAL A 272 -5.16 19.39 3.13
CA VAL A 272 -4.83 18.14 2.42
C VAL A 272 -4.76 17.01 3.43
N CYS A 273 -5.63 16.02 3.29
CA CYS A 273 -5.75 14.93 4.24
C CYS A 273 -5.21 13.63 3.67
N ASN A 274 -4.16 13.08 4.29
CA ASN A 274 -3.62 11.76 3.99
C ASN A 274 -4.19 10.65 4.90
N SER A 275 -5.11 11.01 5.80
CA SER A 275 -5.92 10.04 6.53
C SER A 275 -6.99 9.46 5.61
N ASP A 276 -7.47 8.28 5.98
CA ASP A 276 -8.46 7.53 5.21
C ASP A 276 -9.76 8.35 5.02
N PRO A 277 -10.20 8.66 3.77
CA PRO A 277 -11.37 9.51 3.54
C PRO A 277 -12.63 9.06 4.30
N PRO A 278 -13.00 7.76 4.35
CA PRO A 278 -14.12 7.32 5.18
C PRO A 278 -13.98 7.69 6.65
N ASN A 279 -12.77 7.60 7.22
CA ASN A 279 -12.51 8.00 8.59
C ASN A 279 -12.66 9.51 8.79
N VAL A 280 -12.14 10.31 7.86
CA VAL A 280 -12.26 11.77 7.90
C VAL A 280 -13.73 12.19 7.90
N TYR A 281 -14.49 11.70 6.93
CA TYR A 281 -15.91 12.02 6.82
C TYR A 281 -16.74 11.50 7.99
N LYS A 282 -16.38 10.38 8.61
CA LYS A 282 -17.11 9.82 9.75
C LYS A 282 -16.75 10.50 11.06
N ASN A 283 -15.46 10.72 11.30
CA ASN A 283 -14.94 11.03 12.64
C ASN A 283 -14.37 12.45 12.79
N LEU A 284 -13.73 13.04 11.76
CA LEU A 284 -13.11 14.36 11.88
C LEU A 284 -14.03 15.51 11.48
N ILE A 285 -14.98 15.29 10.60
CA ILE A 285 -16.00 16.27 10.23
C ILE A 285 -17.21 16.08 11.12
N LYS A 286 -17.49 17.05 12.01
CA LYS A 286 -18.57 16.94 12.99
C LYS A 286 -19.95 17.28 12.40
N SER A 287 -20.08 18.41 11.68
CA SER A 287 -21.33 18.72 10.98
C SER A 287 -21.50 17.86 9.74
N LYS A 288 -22.69 17.25 9.61
CA LYS A 288 -23.10 16.41 8.46
C LYS A 288 -24.16 17.11 7.60
N ASP A 289 -24.38 18.41 7.79
CA ASP A 289 -25.45 19.16 7.14
C ASP A 289 -25.30 19.20 5.62
N ASN A 290 -24.04 19.23 5.15
CA ASN A 290 -23.72 19.22 3.72
C ASN A 290 -23.79 17.83 3.07
N TYR A 291 -24.06 16.75 3.84
CA TYR A 291 -24.05 15.38 3.30
C TYR A 291 -25.40 15.08 2.64
N ASN A 292 -25.41 15.09 1.30
CA ASN A 292 -26.61 14.72 0.54
C ASN A 292 -26.87 13.20 0.62
N PHE A 293 -28.05 12.78 0.13
CA PHE A 293 -28.47 11.39 0.15
C PHE A 293 -27.49 10.44 -0.59
N LEU A 294 -27.02 10.84 -1.77
CA LEU A 294 -26.11 10.00 -2.58
C LEU A 294 -24.78 9.78 -1.87
N PHE A 295 -24.21 10.81 -1.26
CA PHE A 295 -22.98 10.69 -0.50
C PHE A 295 -23.15 9.79 0.73
N LYS A 296 -24.27 9.94 1.47
CA LYS A 296 -24.59 9.04 2.58
C LYS A 296 -24.70 7.58 2.14
N GLN A 297 -25.30 7.32 0.97
CA GLN A 297 -25.38 5.97 0.39
C GLN A 297 -23.99 5.46 -0.06
N LYS A 298 -23.15 6.32 -0.66
CA LYS A 298 -21.77 5.98 -1.00
C LYS A 298 -21.02 5.50 0.24
N MET A 299 -21.03 6.30 1.32
CA MET A 299 -20.37 5.96 2.58
C MET A 299 -20.84 4.63 3.19
N LYS A 300 -22.14 4.32 3.05
CA LYS A 300 -22.77 3.12 3.63
C LYS A 300 -22.45 1.84 2.84
N ARG A 301 -22.21 1.96 1.51
CA ARG A 301 -22.03 0.82 0.59
C ARG A 301 -20.57 0.50 0.28
N MET A 302 -19.60 1.20 0.91
CA MET A 302 -18.19 0.95 0.66
C MET A 302 -17.75 -0.40 1.20
N ASP A 303 -17.06 -1.16 0.35
CA ASP A 303 -16.34 -2.37 0.71
C ASP A 303 -14.91 -2.02 1.11
N TYR A 304 -14.53 -2.40 2.31
CA TYR A 304 -13.18 -2.15 2.84
C TYR A 304 -12.24 -3.30 2.51
N SER A 305 -10.95 -2.99 2.33
CA SER A 305 -9.91 -4.00 2.11
C SER A 305 -9.82 -4.95 3.30
N MET A 306 -9.13 -6.06 3.10
CA MET A 306 -8.78 -6.95 4.20
C MET A 306 -8.02 -6.20 5.29
N GLY A 307 -8.07 -6.72 6.51
CA GLY A 307 -7.14 -6.40 7.57
C GLY A 307 -5.82 -7.13 7.38
N LEU A 308 -4.83 -6.76 8.18
CA LEU A 308 -3.51 -7.37 8.14
C LEU A 308 -3.11 -7.85 9.54
N PHE A 309 -2.63 -9.07 9.61
CA PHE A 309 -1.84 -9.54 10.75
C PHE A 309 -0.37 -9.49 10.33
N VAL A 310 0.42 -8.68 11.02
CA VAL A 310 1.84 -8.54 10.70
C VAL A 310 2.65 -8.98 11.90
N TYR A 311 3.40 -10.07 11.74
CA TYR A 311 4.25 -10.63 12.79
C TYR A 311 5.70 -10.32 12.49
N TYR A 312 6.36 -9.62 13.39
CA TYR A 312 7.75 -9.21 13.32
C TYR A 312 8.57 -10.07 14.25
N PHE A 313 9.71 -10.57 13.77
CA PHE A 313 10.59 -11.40 14.61
C PHE A 313 12.05 -11.34 14.19
N GLY A 314 12.93 -11.47 15.18
CA GLY A 314 14.36 -11.68 15.01
C GLY A 314 14.70 -13.15 15.20
N SER A 315 15.59 -13.68 14.36
CA SER A 315 16.09 -15.05 14.46
C SER A 315 17.58 -15.06 14.80
N LYS A 316 17.98 -15.86 15.79
CA LYS A 316 19.41 -16.11 16.06
C LYS A 316 20.13 -16.93 14.97
N LYS A 317 19.37 -17.62 14.09
CA LYS A 317 19.85 -18.38 12.93
C LYS A 317 19.65 -17.58 11.68
N GLN A 318 20.65 -17.58 10.76
CA GLN A 318 20.49 -17.05 9.42
C GLN A 318 19.89 -18.08 8.47
N TYR A 319 18.90 -17.65 7.67
CA TYR A 319 18.24 -18.47 6.64
C TYR A 319 18.67 -18.00 5.24
N LYS A 320 19.95 -18.26 4.89
CA LYS A 320 20.58 -17.75 3.66
C LYS A 320 19.85 -18.09 2.36
N ASN A 321 19.08 -19.19 2.36
CA ASN A 321 18.32 -19.64 1.19
C ASN A 321 16.94 -18.96 1.06
N VAL A 322 16.54 -18.11 2.03
CA VAL A 322 15.27 -17.37 1.97
C VAL A 322 15.51 -16.06 1.23
N ALA A 323 14.71 -15.79 0.23
CA ALA A 323 14.80 -14.58 -0.58
C ALA A 323 14.43 -13.33 0.23
N HIS A 324 14.78 -12.14 -0.29
CA HIS A 324 14.40 -10.85 0.31
C HIS A 324 12.87 -10.74 0.44
N HIS A 325 12.16 -11.10 -0.62
CA HIS A 325 10.70 -11.22 -0.64
C HIS A 325 10.31 -12.66 -0.96
N THR A 326 9.55 -13.29 -0.10
CA THR A 326 9.03 -14.64 -0.31
C THR A 326 7.51 -14.64 -0.13
N ILE A 327 6.79 -15.24 -1.06
CA ILE A 327 5.34 -15.38 -1.00
C ILE A 327 5.01 -16.86 -0.92
N TYR A 328 4.37 -17.27 0.14
CA TYR A 328 3.91 -18.64 0.33
C TYR A 328 2.44 -18.75 -0.04
N PHE A 329 2.09 -19.70 -0.89
CA PHE A 329 0.73 -20.06 -1.22
C PHE A 329 0.29 -21.32 -0.47
N GLY A 330 -0.75 -21.18 0.35
CA GLY A 330 -1.47 -22.28 0.93
C GLY A 330 -2.13 -23.18 -0.12
N LYS A 331 -2.63 -24.34 0.30
CA LYS A 331 -3.26 -25.33 -0.58
C LYS A 331 -4.52 -24.75 -1.24
N SER A 332 -5.40 -24.17 -0.44
CA SER A 332 -6.73 -23.69 -0.84
C SER A 332 -6.76 -22.16 -0.97
N TYR A 333 -5.94 -21.61 -1.90
CA TYR A 333 -5.72 -20.17 -2.04
C TYR A 333 -7.02 -19.37 -2.26
N GLU A 334 -7.91 -19.81 -3.14
CA GLU A 334 -9.17 -19.13 -3.43
C GLU A 334 -10.11 -19.15 -2.21
N GLU A 335 -10.26 -20.31 -1.57
CA GLU A 335 -11.08 -20.46 -0.36
C GLU A 335 -10.56 -19.59 0.79
N HIS A 336 -9.22 -19.50 0.95
CA HIS A 336 -8.60 -18.64 1.93
C HIS A 336 -9.02 -17.17 1.71
N LEU A 337 -8.96 -16.68 0.47
CA LEU A 337 -9.38 -15.31 0.15
C LEU A 337 -10.88 -15.10 0.30
N GLU A 338 -11.72 -16.08 -0.06
CA GLU A 338 -13.17 -16.05 0.19
C GLU A 338 -13.47 -15.91 1.70
N LYS A 339 -12.78 -16.70 2.54
CA LYS A 339 -12.91 -16.62 4.00
C LYS A 339 -12.60 -15.21 4.51
N ILE A 340 -11.55 -14.57 4.01
CA ILE A 340 -11.12 -13.25 4.44
C ILE A 340 -12.06 -12.14 3.96
N PHE A 341 -12.35 -12.11 2.66
CA PHE A 341 -13.06 -10.98 2.04
C PHE A 341 -14.58 -11.07 2.15
N GLU A 342 -15.14 -12.30 2.07
CA GLU A 342 -16.58 -12.52 2.03
C GLU A 342 -17.12 -13.04 3.38
N LYS A 343 -16.59 -14.16 3.86
CA LYS A 343 -17.10 -14.85 5.07
C LYS A 343 -16.68 -14.17 6.37
N LYS A 344 -15.61 -13.35 6.35
CA LYS A 344 -15.07 -12.65 7.51
C LYS A 344 -14.64 -13.57 8.67
N VAL A 345 -14.01 -14.71 8.33
CA VAL A 345 -13.51 -15.70 9.29
C VAL A 345 -12.04 -16.00 9.06
N LEU A 346 -11.32 -16.41 10.11
CA LEU A 346 -9.93 -16.84 10.01
C LEU A 346 -9.83 -18.17 9.25
N SER A 347 -8.72 -18.39 8.58
CA SER A 347 -8.37 -19.62 7.89
C SER A 347 -7.16 -20.25 8.55
N GLU A 348 -7.16 -21.59 8.67
CA GLU A 348 -5.98 -22.35 9.09
C GLU A 348 -5.02 -22.62 7.93
N ASP A 349 -5.53 -22.67 6.70
CA ASP A 349 -4.72 -22.76 5.48
C ASP A 349 -4.42 -21.34 4.98
N ILE A 350 -3.32 -20.77 5.46
CA ILE A 350 -2.93 -19.39 5.18
C ILE A 350 -1.94 -19.30 4.02
N SER A 351 -2.07 -18.24 3.22
CA SER A 351 -1.02 -17.72 2.36
C SER A 351 -0.43 -16.48 3.02
N TYR A 352 0.88 -16.26 2.86
CA TYR A 352 1.55 -15.14 3.51
C TYR A 352 2.69 -14.57 2.67
N TYR A 353 3.03 -13.32 2.95
CA TYR A 353 4.23 -12.66 2.47
C TYR A 353 5.26 -12.60 3.59
N LEU A 354 6.51 -13.00 3.31
CA LEU A 354 7.65 -12.96 4.22
C LEU A 354 8.69 -11.99 3.66
N HIS A 355 9.11 -11.03 4.46
CA HIS A 355 10.15 -10.07 4.17
C HIS A 355 11.39 -10.36 5.01
N ARG A 356 12.54 -10.47 4.36
CA ARG A 356 13.86 -10.67 4.97
C ARG A 356 14.80 -9.55 4.52
N PRO A 357 14.77 -8.36 5.14
CA PRO A 357 15.62 -7.24 4.75
C PRO A 357 17.12 -7.55 4.90
N SER A 358 17.49 -8.37 5.88
CA SER A 358 18.86 -8.80 6.13
C SER A 358 19.50 -9.60 4.95
N ALA A 359 18.69 -10.07 3.99
CA ALA A 359 19.20 -10.64 2.74
C ALA A 359 19.94 -9.61 1.86
N THR A 360 19.60 -8.34 1.97
CA THR A 360 20.15 -7.24 1.17
C THR A 360 20.91 -6.23 2.05
N ASP A 361 20.41 -5.96 3.25
CA ASP A 361 20.98 -5.01 4.20
C ASP A 361 21.32 -5.68 5.54
N PRO A 362 22.58 -6.07 5.75
CA PRO A 362 23.00 -6.72 7.00
C PRO A 362 22.77 -5.86 8.26
N ASN A 363 22.63 -4.55 8.13
CA ASN A 363 22.44 -3.64 9.26
C ASN A 363 21.01 -3.70 9.86
N MET A 364 20.10 -4.44 9.25
CA MET A 364 18.73 -4.61 9.76
C MET A 364 18.64 -5.61 10.92
N SER A 365 19.71 -6.39 11.16
CA SER A 365 19.79 -7.38 12.24
C SER A 365 21.20 -7.45 12.82
N PRO A 366 21.39 -8.00 14.04
CA PRO A 366 22.71 -8.31 14.56
C PRO A 366 23.48 -9.28 13.67
N ASN A 367 24.82 -9.23 13.71
CA ASN A 367 25.68 -10.12 12.94
C ASN A 367 25.34 -11.60 13.17
N GLY A 368 25.23 -12.36 12.10
CA GLY A 368 24.90 -13.79 12.14
C GLY A 368 23.43 -14.10 12.39
N GLN A 369 22.58 -13.08 12.45
CA GLN A 369 21.14 -13.17 12.72
C GLN A 369 20.31 -12.64 11.52
N ASP A 370 19.03 -12.90 11.54
CA ASP A 370 18.10 -12.38 10.54
C ASP A 370 16.94 -11.61 11.17
N ALA A 371 16.51 -10.53 10.54
CA ALA A 371 15.26 -9.83 10.82
C ALA A 371 14.20 -10.24 9.80
N PHE A 372 12.98 -10.44 10.27
CA PHE A 372 11.84 -10.79 9.42
C PHE A 372 10.58 -10.03 9.80
N TYR A 373 9.70 -9.82 8.85
CA TYR A 373 8.29 -9.77 9.15
C TYR A 373 7.51 -10.68 8.19
N VAL A 374 6.42 -11.23 8.71
CA VAL A 374 5.44 -11.96 7.91
C VAL A 374 4.11 -11.22 7.94
N LEU A 375 3.53 -11.02 6.76
CA LEU A 375 2.22 -10.40 6.61
C LEU A 375 1.24 -11.44 6.13
N VAL A 376 0.17 -11.63 6.91
CA VAL A 376 -0.95 -12.51 6.56
C VAL A 376 -2.19 -11.64 6.37
N PRO A 377 -2.87 -11.71 5.21
CA PRO A 377 -4.16 -11.09 5.06
C PRO A 377 -5.19 -11.79 5.96
N VAL A 378 -5.96 -10.99 6.68
CA VAL A 378 -6.99 -11.46 7.62
C VAL A 378 -8.28 -10.66 7.43
N PRO A 379 -9.44 -11.09 7.96
CA PRO A 379 -10.63 -10.25 7.98
C PRO A 379 -10.37 -8.91 8.67
N ASN A 380 -10.96 -7.84 8.17
CA ASN A 380 -10.97 -6.55 8.85
C ASN A 380 -11.95 -6.56 10.05
N ASN A 381 -12.00 -5.49 10.84
CA ASN A 381 -12.80 -5.40 12.07
C ASN A 381 -14.34 -5.34 11.84
N LEU A 382 -14.81 -5.54 10.62
CA LEU A 382 -16.21 -5.92 10.35
C LEU A 382 -16.50 -7.39 10.69
N SER A 383 -15.47 -8.17 10.99
CA SER A 383 -15.58 -9.52 11.57
C SER A 383 -15.84 -9.44 13.08
N ASN A 384 -16.26 -10.56 13.65
CA ASN A 384 -16.42 -10.72 15.11
C ASN A 384 -15.15 -11.31 15.78
N ILE A 385 -13.98 -11.14 15.18
CA ILE A 385 -12.71 -11.67 15.71
C ILE A 385 -12.22 -10.79 16.84
N SER A 386 -12.01 -11.38 18.02
CA SER A 386 -11.36 -10.74 19.16
C SER A 386 -9.85 -10.97 19.08
N TRP A 387 -9.10 -9.98 18.63
CA TRP A 387 -7.65 -10.11 18.48
C TRP A 387 -6.90 -10.24 19.81
N SER A 388 -7.48 -9.78 20.91
CA SER A 388 -6.96 -10.04 22.26
C SER A 388 -6.96 -11.53 22.65
N ASN A 389 -7.89 -12.31 22.08
CA ASN A 389 -8.04 -13.73 22.36
C ASN A 389 -7.39 -14.63 21.29
N GLU A 390 -7.42 -14.16 20.03
CA GLU A 390 -6.99 -14.98 18.88
C GLU A 390 -5.56 -14.63 18.40
N GLY A 391 -5.01 -13.49 18.83
CA GLY A 391 -3.72 -13.00 18.32
C GLY A 391 -2.56 -13.96 18.55
N GLU A 392 -2.39 -14.47 19.80
CA GLU A 392 -1.33 -15.42 20.12
C GLU A 392 -1.50 -16.76 19.39
N LYS A 393 -2.71 -17.31 19.36
CA LYS A 393 -3.01 -18.55 18.64
C LYS A 393 -2.71 -18.43 17.15
N PHE A 394 -3.04 -17.28 16.55
CA PHE A 394 -2.80 -17.03 15.14
C PHE A 394 -1.31 -16.84 14.86
N LYS A 395 -0.56 -16.19 15.75
CA LYS A 395 0.90 -16.12 15.70
C LYS A 395 1.53 -17.53 15.72
N ASP A 396 1.06 -18.39 16.61
CA ASP A 396 1.56 -19.77 16.72
C ASP A 396 1.27 -20.57 15.46
N LEU A 397 0.07 -20.41 14.86
CA LEU A 397 -0.27 -20.99 13.55
C LEU A 397 0.70 -20.53 12.46
N ILE A 398 1.03 -19.23 12.41
CA ILE A 398 1.99 -18.67 11.44
C ILE A 398 3.37 -19.30 11.64
N LEU A 399 3.84 -19.37 12.89
CA LEU A 399 5.13 -19.99 13.24
C LEU A 399 5.17 -21.47 12.81
N ASP A 400 4.10 -22.22 13.08
CA ASP A 400 3.96 -23.62 12.68
C ASP A 400 4.05 -23.80 11.16
N LYS A 401 3.39 -22.95 10.41
CA LYS A 401 3.41 -22.99 8.93
C LYS A 401 4.79 -22.64 8.39
N MET A 402 5.45 -21.61 8.93
CA MET A 402 6.80 -21.23 8.50
C MET A 402 7.83 -22.31 8.86
N ASP A 403 7.74 -22.91 10.03
CA ASP A 403 8.64 -23.97 10.50
C ASP A 403 8.59 -25.21 9.60
N LYS A 404 7.38 -25.56 9.14
CA LYS A 404 7.14 -26.69 8.24
C LYS A 404 7.42 -26.39 6.77
N SER A 405 7.73 -25.14 6.40
CA SER A 405 7.86 -24.73 5.00
C SER A 405 9.13 -23.94 4.74
N VAL A 406 9.09 -22.62 4.92
CA VAL A 406 10.13 -21.69 4.45
C VAL A 406 11.27 -21.52 5.45
N LEU A 407 11.00 -21.67 6.76
CA LEU A 407 11.97 -21.40 7.85
C LEU A 407 12.11 -22.59 8.82
N PRO A 408 12.64 -23.75 8.37
CA PRO A 408 12.76 -24.92 9.26
C PRO A 408 13.57 -24.63 10.52
N GLY A 409 13.01 -24.96 11.70
CA GLY A 409 13.57 -24.73 13.02
C GLY A 409 13.37 -23.30 13.54
N ILE A 410 12.48 -22.49 12.94
CA ILE A 410 12.29 -21.08 13.37
C ILE A 410 11.77 -20.97 14.80
N LYS A 411 10.90 -21.87 15.24
CA LYS A 411 10.33 -21.83 16.59
C LYS A 411 11.38 -21.76 17.69
N GLU A 412 12.48 -22.48 17.54
CA GLU A 412 13.58 -22.53 18.51
C GLU A 412 14.57 -21.37 18.33
N ASN A 413 14.44 -20.62 17.25
CA ASN A 413 15.39 -19.59 16.84
C ASN A 413 14.87 -18.16 16.99
N VAL A 414 13.58 -17.95 17.30
CA VAL A 414 13.03 -16.63 17.59
C VAL A 414 13.64 -16.08 18.89
N VAL A 415 14.19 -14.86 18.84
CA VAL A 415 14.82 -14.20 20.00
C VAL A 415 14.14 -12.87 20.37
N SER A 416 13.33 -12.34 19.48
CA SER A 416 12.59 -11.09 19.69
C SER A 416 11.40 -11.10 18.77
N ASP A 417 10.20 -10.83 19.26
CA ASP A 417 9.01 -10.78 18.41
C ASP A 417 7.92 -9.85 18.94
N PHE A 418 7.02 -9.47 18.06
CA PHE A 418 5.74 -8.81 18.35
C PHE A 418 4.86 -8.90 17.12
N TYR A 419 3.57 -8.59 17.27
CA TYR A 419 2.65 -8.55 16.13
C TYR A 419 1.71 -7.35 16.17
N LEU A 420 1.20 -6.99 15.01
CA LEU A 420 0.17 -5.98 14.80
C LEU A 420 -1.05 -6.64 14.17
N THR A 421 -2.22 -6.25 14.63
CA THR A 421 -3.52 -6.78 14.18
C THR A 421 -4.34 -5.68 13.51
N PRO A 422 -5.50 -5.96 12.92
CA PRO A 422 -6.40 -4.93 12.40
C PRO A 422 -6.74 -3.83 13.40
N ASP A 423 -6.74 -4.13 14.71
CA ASP A 423 -6.94 -3.12 15.76
C ASP A 423 -5.91 -2.01 15.74
N TYR A 424 -4.63 -2.35 15.48
CA TYR A 424 -3.58 -1.34 15.32
C TYR A 424 -3.85 -0.43 14.12
N PHE A 425 -4.28 -0.98 12.99
CA PHE A 425 -4.60 -0.17 11.80
C PHE A 425 -5.77 0.76 12.06
N GLU A 426 -6.75 0.35 12.83
CA GLU A 426 -7.90 1.19 13.19
C GLU A 426 -7.52 2.28 14.20
N LYS A 427 -6.84 1.93 15.29
CA LYS A 427 -6.54 2.85 16.39
C LYS A 427 -5.35 3.77 16.08
N ASP A 428 -4.25 3.19 15.60
CA ASP A 428 -3.00 3.91 15.40
C ASP A 428 -2.88 4.55 14.02
N LEU A 429 -3.41 3.93 12.97
CA LEU A 429 -3.34 4.45 11.61
C LEU A 429 -4.65 5.11 11.15
N ALA A 430 -5.66 5.14 12.02
CA ALA A 430 -6.96 5.77 11.77
C ALA A 430 -7.65 5.28 10.47
N THR A 431 -7.49 3.98 10.16
CA THR A 431 -8.21 3.36 9.05
C THR A 431 -9.56 2.84 9.52
N LEU A 432 -10.60 3.06 8.74
CA LEU A 432 -11.91 2.58 9.14
C LEU A 432 -11.96 1.04 9.10
N HIS A 433 -12.47 0.44 10.16
CA HIS A 433 -12.59 -1.01 10.34
C HIS A 433 -11.25 -1.77 10.29
N GLY A 434 -10.13 -1.15 10.63
CA GLY A 434 -8.83 -1.81 10.63
C GLY A 434 -8.38 -2.30 9.25
N SER A 435 -8.89 -1.68 8.17
CA SER A 435 -8.53 -2.04 6.80
C SER A 435 -7.07 -1.70 6.51
N GLY A 436 -6.31 -2.65 5.93
CA GLY A 436 -4.90 -2.45 5.62
C GLY A 436 -4.65 -1.40 4.53
N PHE A 437 -5.59 -1.24 3.59
CA PHE A 437 -5.44 -0.43 2.37
C PHE A 437 -6.65 0.49 2.06
N SER A 438 -7.47 0.85 3.05
CA SER A 438 -8.71 1.60 2.87
C SER A 438 -9.78 0.79 2.12
N ILE A 439 -10.39 1.31 1.08
CA ILE A 439 -11.44 0.65 0.31
C ILE A 439 -10.88 -0.32 -0.75
N GLN A 440 -11.62 -1.40 -1.03
CA GLN A 440 -11.23 -2.41 -2.02
C GLN A 440 -11.13 -1.81 -3.43
N PRO A 441 -10.17 -2.29 -4.27
CA PRO A 441 -10.01 -1.84 -5.64
C PRO A 441 -10.95 -2.58 -6.61
N LYS A 442 -12.24 -2.63 -6.31
CA LYS A 442 -13.29 -3.13 -7.19
C LYS A 442 -13.58 -2.10 -8.30
N PHE A 443 -14.10 -2.54 -9.44
CA PHE A 443 -14.48 -1.62 -10.53
C PHE A 443 -15.43 -0.51 -10.05
N SER A 444 -16.45 -0.88 -9.27
CA SER A 444 -17.43 0.03 -8.68
C SER A 444 -16.89 0.99 -7.60
N GLN A 445 -15.62 0.85 -7.23
CA GLN A 445 -14.93 1.66 -6.21
C GLN A 445 -13.58 2.19 -6.70
N SER A 446 -13.38 2.24 -8.03
CA SER A 446 -12.16 2.75 -8.67
C SER A 446 -12.45 4.00 -9.48
N ALA A 447 -11.43 4.79 -9.80
CA ALA A 447 -11.52 6.02 -10.59
C ALA A 447 -12.59 6.99 -10.03
N TYR A 448 -13.58 7.38 -10.80
CA TYR A 448 -14.65 8.30 -10.38
C TYR A 448 -15.46 7.79 -9.18
N PHE A 449 -15.63 6.48 -9.03
CA PHE A 449 -16.40 5.90 -7.93
C PHE A 449 -15.63 5.85 -6.61
N ARG A 450 -14.31 6.04 -6.66
CA ARG A 450 -13.49 6.19 -5.45
C ARG A 450 -13.74 7.55 -4.79
N PHE A 451 -13.24 7.79 -3.57
CA PHE A 451 -13.24 9.15 -3.02
C PHE A 451 -12.34 10.03 -3.88
N HIS A 452 -12.85 11.21 -4.23
CA HIS A 452 -12.14 12.15 -5.09
C HIS A 452 -10.96 12.80 -4.35
N ASN A 453 -9.96 13.25 -5.11
CA ASN A 453 -8.83 13.99 -4.53
C ASN A 453 -9.24 15.38 -4.05
N GLN A 454 -10.25 16.01 -4.64
CA GLN A 454 -10.99 17.11 -4.03
C GLN A 454 -12.25 16.56 -3.37
N SER A 455 -12.56 17.02 -2.18
CA SER A 455 -13.75 16.57 -1.44
C SER A 455 -15.03 16.77 -2.26
N GLU A 456 -15.92 15.77 -2.22
CA GLU A 456 -17.27 15.87 -2.79
C GLU A 456 -18.20 16.81 -2.00
N ILE A 457 -17.75 17.30 -0.83
CA ILE A 457 -18.56 18.06 0.13
C ILE A 457 -18.01 19.46 0.38
N PHE A 458 -16.66 19.60 0.45
CA PHE A 458 -15.99 20.84 0.80
C PHE A 458 -15.08 21.31 -0.34
N ASP A 459 -15.08 22.61 -0.61
CA ASP A 459 -14.40 23.18 -1.76
C ASP A 459 -12.86 23.23 -1.58
N ASN A 460 -12.39 23.36 -0.34
CA ASN A 460 -10.97 23.49 0.02
C ASN A 460 -10.43 22.35 0.91
N LEU A 461 -11.08 21.19 0.89
CA LEU A 461 -10.60 19.96 1.49
C LEU A 461 -10.17 18.97 0.39
N PHE A 462 -8.95 18.46 0.50
CA PHE A 462 -8.36 17.54 -0.48
C PHE A 462 -7.90 16.26 0.18
N PHE A 463 -7.85 15.18 -0.60
CA PHE A 463 -7.43 13.85 -0.15
C PHE A 463 -6.29 13.31 -0.98
N VAL A 464 -5.36 12.65 -0.31
CA VAL A 464 -4.26 11.88 -0.90
C VAL A 464 -4.11 10.55 -0.19
N GLY A 465 -3.35 9.63 -0.77
CA GLY A 465 -3.09 8.33 -0.14
C GLY A 465 -3.98 7.21 -0.67
N ALA A 466 -4.02 6.11 0.08
CA ALA A 466 -4.62 4.85 -0.37
C ALA A 466 -6.12 4.91 -0.62
N GLY A 467 -6.86 5.77 0.09
CA GLY A 467 -8.32 5.84 0.02
C GLY A 467 -8.88 6.63 -1.16
N THR A 468 -8.05 7.38 -1.89
CA THR A 468 -8.47 8.22 -3.01
C THR A 468 -7.81 7.76 -4.33
N HIS A 469 -8.11 8.42 -5.45
CA HIS A 469 -7.48 8.11 -6.73
C HIS A 469 -5.98 8.47 -6.71
N PRO A 470 -5.09 7.66 -7.33
CA PRO A 470 -5.36 6.41 -8.07
C PRO A 470 -5.53 5.16 -7.20
N GLY A 471 -5.17 5.19 -5.92
CA GLY A 471 -5.36 4.09 -5.00
C GLY A 471 -4.14 3.71 -4.16
N ALA A 472 -4.17 2.52 -3.57
CA ALA A 472 -3.13 2.00 -2.70
C ALA A 472 -1.87 1.55 -3.49
N GLY A 473 -0.80 1.25 -2.74
CA GLY A 473 0.54 0.99 -3.26
C GLY A 473 1.38 2.28 -3.31
N MET A 474 2.70 2.15 -3.10
CA MET A 474 3.60 3.32 -3.03
C MET A 474 3.50 4.21 -4.27
N PRO A 475 3.54 3.69 -5.52
CA PRO A 475 3.37 4.52 -6.71
C PRO A 475 2.01 5.24 -6.77
N GLY A 476 0.93 4.54 -6.41
CA GLY A 476 -0.41 5.11 -6.39
C GLY A 476 -0.54 6.24 -5.37
N VAL A 477 -0.04 5.99 -4.16
CA VAL A 477 -0.10 6.97 -3.06
C VAL A 477 0.71 8.23 -3.37
N ILE A 478 1.90 8.11 -3.95
CA ILE A 478 2.71 9.27 -4.36
C ILE A 478 2.05 9.99 -5.54
N SER A 479 1.50 9.26 -6.51
CA SER A 479 0.79 9.84 -7.65
C SER A 479 -0.48 10.58 -7.23
N SER A 480 -1.14 10.20 -6.12
CA SER A 480 -2.30 10.94 -5.62
C SER A 480 -1.94 12.39 -5.25
N ALA A 481 -0.70 12.64 -4.82
CA ALA A 481 -0.20 13.99 -4.59
C ALA A 481 0.05 14.76 -5.89
N LYS A 482 0.36 14.07 -7.01
CA LYS A 482 0.47 14.73 -8.34
C LYS A 482 -0.87 15.22 -8.87
N VAL A 483 -1.97 14.57 -8.47
CA VAL A 483 -3.32 15.04 -8.83
C VAL A 483 -3.57 16.44 -8.28
N LEU A 484 -3.03 16.76 -7.08
CA LEU A 484 -3.17 18.10 -6.49
C LEU A 484 -2.56 19.19 -7.36
N ASP A 485 -1.49 18.89 -8.11
CA ASP A 485 -0.86 19.86 -9.01
C ASP A 485 -1.81 20.39 -10.10
N LYS A 486 -2.91 19.67 -10.35
CA LYS A 486 -3.93 20.01 -11.38
C LYS A 486 -5.19 20.62 -10.81
N ILE A 487 -5.36 20.59 -9.50
CA ILE A 487 -6.59 21.06 -8.84
C ILE A 487 -6.32 22.13 -7.78
N LEU A 488 -5.06 22.34 -7.41
CA LEU A 488 -4.51 23.44 -6.58
C LEU A 488 -3.43 24.20 -7.35
#